data_393fe4cc4c4585e193a950d16f250769
#
_entry.id   393fe4cc4c4585e193a950d16f250769
#
_cell.length_a   1.000
_cell.length_b   1.000
_cell.length_c   1.000
_cell.angle_alpha   90.00
_cell.angle_beta   90.00
_cell.angle_gamma   90.00
#
_symmetry.space_group_name_H-M   'P 1'
#
loop_
_entity.id
_entity.type
_entity.pdbx_description
1 polymer ?
#
loop_
_entity_poly.entity_id
_entity_poly.type
_entity_poly.pdbx_seq_one_letter_code
_entity_poly.pdbx_strand_id
1 'polypeptide(L)'
;MKNSVLNHLAVWAGLLGMLVLIPDFKASAQTAAVLRSRTFVLTSTAIVPVPPAGTKTLDLWLPVPHSDASQDVSQLKIESPIPYKMEKGAFGNQMLHFQPATLPTAALVVKLTAQITRREHLNLRANAPAAKANKEKADPNMVRWLAPDRLVPLDPKIKQQAEEVVAKANAKTPLEKARAIYEHVVSTVTYDKTGQGWGRGDIYYACDVRRGNCTDFHAIVIGYCRALGIPARFSIGLPLPVGRGKGEIKGYHCWAEFYTPETGWVPVDASEAAKNPDKRAYFFGAHDENRVEFTRGRDVELTPKQAGPPLNYFVYPYAEADGKPLDVARMYEYSDITAQ
;
A
#
# COMPACT_ATOMS: atom_id res chain seq x y z
N MET A 1 47.96 -95.79 1.59
CA MET A 1 49.28 -95.39 2.15
C MET A 1 49.37 -93.84 2.20
N LYS A 2 49.74 -93.31 3.36
CA LYS A 2 50.16 -91.95 3.69
C LYS A 2 49.09 -90.90 3.72
N ASN A 3 48.56 -90.58 4.86
CA ASN A 3 48.81 -89.51 5.87
C ASN A 3 49.15 -88.16 5.27
N SER A 4 48.36 -87.13 5.69
CA SER A 4 48.91 -85.98 6.34
C SER A 4 47.83 -84.92 6.70
N VAL A 5 47.53 -84.79 7.96
CA VAL A 5 47.60 -83.62 8.87
C VAL A 5 46.84 -82.38 8.47
N LEU A 6 45.78 -82.06 9.28
CA LEU A 6 45.11 -80.79 9.45
C LEU A 6 46.06 -79.73 10.05
N ASN A 7 45.93 -78.55 9.50
CA ASN A 7 46.31 -77.31 10.28
C ASN A 7 45.20 -76.30 10.24
N HIS A 8 44.61 -76.05 11.37
CA HIS A 8 43.65 -74.95 11.62
C HIS A 8 44.38 -73.62 11.73
N LEU A 9 44.04 -72.66 10.89
CA LEU A 9 44.39 -71.30 11.06
C LEU A 9 43.09 -70.49 11.34
N ALA A 10 42.97 -70.00 12.57
CA ALA A 10 41.94 -69.09 13.01
C ALA A 10 42.23 -67.72 12.45
N VAL A 11 41.28 -67.20 11.64
CA VAL A 11 41.31 -65.80 11.17
C VAL A 11 40.46 -64.97 12.13
N TRP A 12 41.07 -64.04 12.85
CA TRP A 12 40.40 -63.02 13.60
C TRP A 12 39.97 -61.91 12.66
N ALA A 13 38.63 -61.72 12.45
CA ALA A 13 38.04 -60.59 11.76
C ALA A 13 37.91 -59.42 12.77
N GLY A 14 38.78 -58.45 12.67
CA GLY A 14 38.66 -57.20 13.40
C GLY A 14 37.58 -56.34 12.76
N LEU A 15 36.46 -56.08 13.46
CA LEU A 15 35.48 -55.03 13.12
C LEU A 15 36.09 -53.66 13.44
N LEU A 16 36.53 -52.91 12.44
CA LEU A 16 36.78 -51.49 12.55
C LEU A 16 35.41 -50.78 12.49
N GLY A 17 34.94 -50.34 13.64
CA GLY A 17 33.78 -49.42 13.74
C GLY A 17 34.13 -48.08 13.17
N MET A 18 33.63 -47.76 12.01
CA MET A 18 33.74 -46.44 11.39
C MET A 18 32.73 -45.50 12.08
N LEU A 19 33.23 -44.67 13.02
CA LEU A 19 32.43 -43.64 13.67
C LEU A 19 32.13 -42.56 12.64
N VAL A 20 30.93 -42.59 12.07
CA VAL A 20 30.44 -41.51 11.21
C VAL A 20 30.05 -40.31 12.12
N LEU A 21 30.93 -39.33 12.21
CA LEU A 21 30.60 -38.03 12.78
C LEU A 21 29.56 -37.35 11.89
N ILE A 22 28.29 -37.40 12.31
CA ILE A 22 27.21 -36.60 11.72
C ILE A 22 27.45 -35.15 12.22
N PRO A 23 27.75 -34.19 11.36
CA PRO A 23 27.81 -32.79 11.82
C PRO A 23 26.45 -32.38 12.32
N ASP A 24 26.36 -31.97 13.58
CA ASP A 24 25.19 -31.28 14.14
C ASP A 24 24.90 -30.03 13.30
N PHE A 25 23.97 -30.13 12.39
CA PHE A 25 23.34 -28.94 11.75
C PHE A 25 22.55 -28.22 12.86
N LYS A 26 23.20 -27.34 13.59
CA LYS A 26 22.51 -26.35 14.38
C LYS A 26 21.69 -25.52 13.41
N ALA A 27 20.39 -25.80 13.32
CA ALA A 27 19.43 -24.94 12.67
C ALA A 27 19.56 -23.56 13.35
N SER A 28 20.20 -22.62 12.67
CA SER A 28 20.22 -21.23 13.08
C SER A 28 18.76 -20.79 13.15
N ALA A 29 18.23 -20.64 14.34
CA ALA A 29 16.94 -20.03 14.57
C ALA A 29 17.05 -18.62 13.98
N GLN A 30 16.46 -18.43 12.80
CA GLN A 30 16.36 -17.15 12.16
C GLN A 30 15.48 -16.29 13.07
N THR A 31 16.10 -15.43 13.85
CA THR A 31 15.42 -14.47 14.71
C THR A 31 14.43 -13.74 13.84
N ALA A 32 13.14 -13.89 14.11
CA ALA A 32 12.09 -13.17 13.41
C ALA A 32 12.44 -11.67 13.48
N ALA A 33 12.63 -11.05 12.32
CA ALA A 33 12.95 -9.65 12.26
C ALA A 33 11.85 -8.87 13.00
N VAL A 34 12.23 -8.13 14.04
CA VAL A 34 11.29 -7.30 14.79
C VAL A 34 10.83 -6.19 13.84
N LEU A 35 9.56 -6.24 13.44
CA LEU A 35 8.96 -5.22 12.61
C LEU A 35 9.01 -3.87 13.31
N ARG A 36 9.47 -2.84 12.63
CA ARG A 36 9.38 -1.48 13.14
C ARG A 36 7.93 -1.07 13.27
N SER A 37 7.60 -0.37 14.32
CA SER A 37 6.25 0.12 14.55
C SER A 37 6.27 1.56 15.08
N ARG A 38 5.14 2.24 14.88
CA ARG A 38 4.91 3.60 15.33
C ARG A 38 3.49 3.73 15.84
N THR A 39 3.34 4.21 17.07
CA THR A 39 2.03 4.52 17.65
C THR A 39 1.90 6.03 17.83
N PHE A 40 0.81 6.60 17.36
CA PHE A 40 0.54 8.02 17.43
C PHE A 40 -0.95 8.30 17.47
N VAL A 41 -1.32 9.47 17.99
CA VAL A 41 -2.66 10.03 17.85
C VAL A 41 -2.70 10.82 16.56
N LEU A 42 -3.67 10.51 15.71
CA LEU A 42 -3.99 11.27 14.51
C LEU A 42 -5.21 12.12 14.78
N THR A 43 -5.16 13.40 14.42
CA THR A 43 -6.31 14.31 14.41
C THR A 43 -6.55 14.79 12.99
N SER A 44 -7.78 14.63 12.50
CA SER A 44 -8.25 15.15 11.21
C SER A 44 -9.38 16.13 11.47
N THR A 45 -9.23 17.36 11.03
CA THR A 45 -10.25 18.42 11.15
C THR A 45 -10.74 18.81 9.76
N ALA A 46 -12.04 18.74 9.54
CA ALA A 46 -12.72 19.25 8.36
C ALA A 46 -13.52 20.50 8.73
N ILE A 47 -13.39 21.55 7.92
CA ILE A 47 -14.13 22.81 8.11
C ILE A 47 -14.91 23.05 6.82
N VAL A 48 -16.22 22.81 6.89
CA VAL A 48 -17.15 23.03 5.78
C VAL A 48 -17.67 24.47 5.88
N PRO A 49 -17.52 25.29 4.84
CA PRO A 49 -18.03 26.65 4.86
C PRO A 49 -19.57 26.65 4.89
N VAL A 50 -20.15 27.77 5.22
CA VAL A 50 -21.60 27.98 5.06
C VAL A 50 -21.96 27.73 3.58
N PRO A 51 -22.95 26.87 3.28
CA PRO A 51 -23.35 26.66 1.91
C PRO A 51 -23.87 27.93 1.24
N PRO A 52 -23.76 28.07 -0.08
CA PRO A 52 -24.31 29.22 -0.81
C PRO A 52 -25.79 29.47 -0.50
N ALA A 53 -26.22 30.73 -0.55
CA ALA A 53 -27.62 31.06 -0.32
C ALA A 53 -28.55 30.34 -1.30
N GLY A 54 -29.66 29.79 -0.79
CA GLY A 54 -30.62 29.02 -1.57
C GLY A 54 -30.31 27.53 -1.68
N THR A 55 -29.18 27.08 -1.15
CA THR A 55 -28.87 25.62 -1.03
C THR A 55 -29.98 24.92 -0.26
N LYS A 56 -30.32 23.71 -0.68
CA LYS A 56 -31.35 22.87 -0.04
C LYS A 56 -30.75 21.66 0.67
N THR A 57 -29.67 21.11 0.13
CA THR A 57 -29.01 19.91 0.68
C THR A 57 -27.51 20.12 0.83
N LEU A 58 -26.96 19.54 1.87
CA LEU A 58 -25.52 19.47 2.12
C LEU A 58 -25.17 18.05 2.49
N ASP A 59 -24.24 17.47 1.76
CA ASP A 59 -23.65 16.18 2.06
C ASP A 59 -22.15 16.35 2.30
N LEU A 60 -21.62 15.67 3.30
CA LEU A 60 -20.19 15.65 3.63
C LEU A 60 -19.75 14.21 3.88
N TRP A 61 -18.65 13.82 3.25
CA TRP A 61 -17.98 12.54 3.49
C TRP A 61 -16.56 12.78 3.99
N LEU A 62 -16.19 12.08 5.06
CA LEU A 62 -14.84 12.06 5.59
C LEU A 62 -14.27 10.64 5.48
N PRO A 63 -13.07 10.45 4.91
CA PRO A 63 -12.42 9.16 4.94
C PRO A 63 -12.00 8.83 6.39
N VAL A 64 -12.17 7.56 6.77
CA VAL A 64 -11.79 7.05 8.08
C VAL A 64 -10.69 6.01 7.91
N PRO A 65 -9.53 6.13 8.59
CA PRO A 65 -8.54 5.08 8.57
C PRO A 65 -9.13 3.80 9.18
N HIS A 66 -8.76 2.65 8.63
CA HIS A 66 -9.25 1.36 9.08
C HIS A 66 -8.11 0.42 9.49
N SER A 67 -8.42 -0.57 10.32
CA SER A 67 -7.44 -1.58 10.73
C SER A 67 -7.25 -2.63 9.64
N ASP A 68 -5.98 -3.05 9.48
CA ASP A 68 -5.59 -4.18 8.63
C ASP A 68 -4.37 -4.91 9.24
N ALA A 69 -3.72 -5.79 8.47
CA ALA A 69 -2.56 -6.54 8.94
C ALA A 69 -1.37 -5.66 9.39
N SER A 70 -1.26 -4.43 8.84
CA SER A 70 -0.14 -3.51 9.09
C SER A 70 -0.53 -2.27 9.88
N GLN A 71 -1.81 -2.08 10.18
CA GLN A 71 -2.32 -0.89 10.83
C GLN A 71 -3.44 -1.25 11.81
N ASP A 72 -3.32 -0.82 13.07
CA ASP A 72 -4.40 -0.85 14.03
C ASP A 72 -4.93 0.56 14.26
N VAL A 73 -6.25 0.69 14.20
CA VAL A 73 -6.97 1.93 14.51
C VAL A 73 -7.81 1.68 15.76
N SER A 74 -7.58 2.47 16.78
CA SER A 74 -8.28 2.37 18.07
C SER A 74 -8.63 3.75 18.60
N GLN A 75 -9.42 3.80 19.66
CA GLN A 75 -9.83 5.03 20.34
C GLN A 75 -10.41 6.08 19.36
N LEU A 76 -11.16 5.62 18.35
CA LEU A 76 -11.80 6.50 17.38
C LEU A 76 -12.84 7.37 18.06
N LYS A 77 -12.66 8.68 17.98
CA LYS A 77 -13.58 9.68 18.51
C LYS A 77 -13.95 10.67 17.42
N ILE A 78 -15.25 10.93 17.28
CA ILE A 78 -15.80 11.90 16.34
C ILE A 78 -16.46 13.02 17.14
N GLU A 79 -16.01 14.25 16.90
CA GLU A 79 -16.62 15.46 17.44
C GLU A 79 -17.31 16.18 16.27
N SER A 80 -18.64 16.30 16.35
CA SER A 80 -19.48 16.91 15.33
C SER A 80 -20.71 17.55 15.95
N PRO A 81 -21.10 18.77 15.54
CA PRO A 81 -22.35 19.38 15.97
C PRO A 81 -23.59 18.80 15.28
N ILE A 82 -23.41 17.93 14.28
CA ILE A 82 -24.51 17.26 13.55
C ILE A 82 -24.35 15.73 13.58
N PRO A 83 -25.44 14.98 13.44
CA PRO A 83 -25.39 13.53 13.37
C PRO A 83 -24.58 13.04 12.14
N TYR A 84 -23.98 11.86 12.27
CA TYR A 84 -23.28 11.17 11.21
C TYR A 84 -23.61 9.70 11.17
N LYS A 85 -23.30 9.07 10.04
CA LYS A 85 -23.31 7.61 9.90
C LYS A 85 -21.91 7.13 9.53
N MET A 86 -21.52 5.98 10.06
CA MET A 86 -20.32 5.26 9.63
C MET A 86 -20.73 4.34 8.48
N GLU A 87 -20.15 4.58 7.32
CA GLU A 87 -20.46 3.84 6.10
C GLU A 87 -19.26 3.01 5.63
N LYS A 88 -19.56 1.91 4.94
CA LYS A 88 -18.55 1.07 4.29
C LYS A 88 -18.68 1.20 2.78
N GLY A 89 -17.59 1.54 2.15
CA GLY A 89 -17.48 1.62 0.68
C GLY A 89 -16.79 0.40 0.09
N ALA A 90 -16.52 0.49 -1.22
CA ALA A 90 -15.75 -0.51 -1.94
C ALA A 90 -14.35 -0.71 -1.33
N PHE A 91 -13.77 -1.91 -1.51
CA PHE A 91 -12.42 -2.28 -1.10
C PHE A 91 -12.17 -2.25 0.42
N GLY A 92 -13.24 -2.27 1.23
CA GLY A 92 -13.14 -2.17 2.68
C GLY A 92 -12.93 -0.75 3.21
N ASN A 93 -13.01 0.25 2.35
CA ASN A 93 -12.92 1.65 2.74
C ASN A 93 -14.02 2.02 3.72
N GLN A 94 -13.68 2.85 4.70
CA GLN A 94 -14.61 3.37 5.69
C GLN A 94 -14.72 4.89 5.56
N MET A 95 -15.91 5.42 5.81
CA MET A 95 -16.16 6.85 5.75
C MET A 95 -17.27 7.26 6.71
N LEU A 96 -17.20 8.51 7.17
CA LEU A 96 -18.32 9.16 7.83
C LEU A 96 -19.12 9.91 6.80
N HIS A 97 -20.45 9.78 6.87
CA HIS A 97 -21.37 10.58 6.07
C HIS A 97 -22.22 11.46 6.99
N PHE A 98 -22.33 12.73 6.63
CA PHE A 98 -23.08 13.76 7.32
C PHE A 98 -24.08 14.39 6.36
N GLN A 99 -25.33 14.45 6.76
CA GLN A 99 -26.40 15.12 6.03
C GLN A 99 -27.30 15.84 7.04
N PRO A 100 -27.06 17.16 7.27
CA PRO A 100 -27.82 17.89 8.26
C PRO A 100 -29.27 18.09 7.80
N ALA A 101 -30.22 17.86 8.72
CA ALA A 101 -31.64 18.12 8.46
C ALA A 101 -31.94 19.64 8.28
N THR A 102 -31.12 20.48 8.91
CA THR A 102 -31.16 21.95 8.77
C THR A 102 -29.77 22.42 8.39
N LEU A 103 -29.67 23.21 7.34
CA LEU A 103 -28.38 23.72 6.86
C LEU A 103 -27.72 24.60 7.93
N PRO A 104 -26.41 24.47 8.11
CA PRO A 104 -25.66 25.26 9.06
C PRO A 104 -25.59 26.73 8.61
N THR A 105 -25.81 27.65 9.56
CA THR A 105 -25.67 29.11 9.37
C THR A 105 -24.27 29.63 9.72
N ALA A 106 -23.40 28.75 10.21
CA ALA A 106 -21.99 28.97 10.48
C ALA A 106 -21.17 27.83 9.91
N ALA A 107 -19.86 28.01 9.80
CA ALA A 107 -18.97 26.93 9.34
C ALA A 107 -19.12 25.68 10.23
N LEU A 108 -19.27 24.52 9.59
CA LEU A 108 -19.40 23.22 10.26
C LEU A 108 -17.99 22.65 10.49
N VAL A 109 -17.61 22.47 11.73
CA VAL A 109 -16.34 21.84 12.10
C VAL A 109 -16.59 20.42 12.55
N VAL A 110 -15.93 19.46 11.88
CA VAL A 110 -15.92 18.05 12.25
C VAL A 110 -14.50 17.63 12.56
N LYS A 111 -14.30 16.99 13.70
CA LYS A 111 -13.00 16.48 14.13
C LYS A 111 -13.03 14.99 14.37
N LEU A 112 -12.12 14.28 13.74
CA LEU A 112 -11.86 12.86 13.96
C LEU A 112 -10.52 12.73 14.67
N THR A 113 -10.50 11.98 15.77
CA THR A 113 -9.27 11.64 16.49
C THR A 113 -9.21 10.12 16.63
N ALA A 114 -8.04 9.54 16.37
CA ALA A 114 -7.82 8.11 16.52
C ALA A 114 -6.37 7.83 16.95
N GLN A 115 -6.19 6.77 17.73
CA GLN A 115 -4.87 6.21 17.97
C GLN A 115 -4.56 5.21 16.85
N ILE A 116 -3.42 5.40 16.20
CA ILE A 116 -2.94 4.56 15.11
C ILE A 116 -1.67 3.86 15.57
N THR A 117 -1.62 2.54 15.42
CA THR A 117 -0.37 1.78 15.48
C THR A 117 -0.08 1.26 14.08
N ARG A 118 0.91 1.86 13.42
CA ARG A 118 1.38 1.41 12.11
C ARG A 118 2.62 0.56 12.28
N ARG A 119 2.57 -0.65 11.72
CA ARG A 119 3.71 -1.57 11.59
C ARG A 119 4.30 -1.48 10.20
N GLU A 120 5.59 -1.70 10.11
CA GLU A 120 6.25 -1.92 8.84
C GLU A 120 5.58 -3.08 8.11
N HIS A 121 5.16 -2.85 6.86
CA HIS A 121 4.61 -3.89 6.02
C HIS A 121 5.74 -4.49 5.19
N LEU A 122 6.21 -5.67 5.58
CA LEU A 122 7.27 -6.38 4.87
C LEU A 122 6.74 -7.61 4.17
N ASN A 123 7.11 -7.77 2.91
CA ASN A 123 7.03 -9.04 2.22
C ASN A 123 8.43 -9.51 1.84
N LEU A 124 9.10 -10.19 2.76
CA LEU A 124 10.46 -10.69 2.59
C LEU A 124 10.60 -11.70 1.44
N ARG A 125 9.49 -12.31 1.00
CA ARG A 125 9.47 -13.24 -0.13
C ARG A 125 9.78 -12.56 -1.46
N ALA A 126 9.51 -11.27 -1.57
CA ALA A 126 9.86 -10.50 -2.76
C ALA A 126 11.38 -10.47 -3.03
N ASN A 127 12.19 -10.70 -1.99
CA ASN A 127 13.65 -10.69 -2.02
C ASN A 127 14.28 -12.03 -1.61
N ALA A 128 13.47 -13.07 -1.30
CA ALA A 128 13.94 -14.39 -0.91
C ALA A 128 13.94 -15.37 -2.11
N PRO A 129 14.84 -16.37 -2.14
CA PRO A 129 14.69 -17.51 -3.05
C PRO A 129 13.34 -18.16 -2.82
N ALA A 130 12.69 -18.61 -3.91
CA ALA A 130 11.31 -19.08 -3.96
C ALA A 130 10.88 -19.89 -2.71
N ALA A 131 10.20 -19.22 -1.79
CA ALA A 131 9.57 -19.87 -0.64
C ALA A 131 8.19 -20.40 -1.06
N LYS A 132 7.75 -21.50 -0.42
CA LYS A 132 6.45 -22.13 -0.69
C LYS A 132 5.33 -21.09 -0.67
N ALA A 133 4.47 -21.14 -1.69
CA ALA A 133 3.32 -20.23 -1.83
C ALA A 133 2.50 -20.14 -0.54
N ASN A 134 2.22 -18.92 -0.10
CA ASN A 134 1.29 -18.72 0.99
C ASN A 134 -0.13 -18.88 0.41
N LYS A 135 -0.91 -19.81 0.95
CA LYS A 135 -2.32 -19.97 0.65
C LYS A 135 -3.13 -18.88 1.36
N GLU A 136 -2.76 -17.62 1.15
CA GLU A 136 -3.64 -16.53 1.55
C GLU A 136 -4.92 -16.65 0.71
N LYS A 137 -6.09 -16.54 1.35
CA LYS A 137 -7.36 -16.60 0.62
C LYS A 137 -7.31 -15.55 -0.48
N ALA A 138 -7.61 -15.94 -1.70
CA ALA A 138 -7.69 -15.02 -2.82
C ALA A 138 -8.60 -13.85 -2.45
N ASP A 139 -8.10 -12.63 -2.60
CA ASP A 139 -8.88 -11.41 -2.40
C ASP A 139 -10.10 -11.48 -3.34
N PRO A 140 -11.34 -11.39 -2.83
CA PRO A 140 -12.53 -11.41 -3.67
C PRO A 140 -12.55 -10.28 -4.71
N ASN A 141 -11.74 -9.23 -4.51
CA ASN A 141 -11.56 -8.12 -5.42
C ASN A 141 -10.44 -8.34 -6.46
N MET A 142 -9.87 -9.54 -6.57
CA MET A 142 -8.71 -9.79 -7.45
C MET A 142 -8.98 -9.34 -8.90
N VAL A 143 -10.19 -9.58 -9.41
CA VAL A 143 -10.60 -9.15 -10.77
C VAL A 143 -10.57 -7.63 -10.89
N ARG A 144 -10.97 -6.89 -9.84
CA ARG A 144 -10.94 -5.44 -9.82
C ARG A 144 -9.50 -4.89 -9.90
N TRP A 145 -8.56 -5.62 -9.29
CA TRP A 145 -7.15 -5.22 -9.30
C TRP A 145 -6.42 -5.52 -10.62
N LEU A 146 -7.13 -6.11 -11.59
CA LEU A 146 -6.71 -6.27 -12.99
C LEU A 146 -7.44 -5.29 -13.93
N ALA A 147 -8.51 -4.64 -13.46
CA ALA A 147 -9.30 -3.73 -14.26
C ALA A 147 -8.62 -2.35 -14.43
N PRO A 148 -8.91 -1.61 -15.51
CA PRO A 148 -8.46 -0.22 -15.65
C PRO A 148 -9.10 0.68 -14.61
N ASP A 149 -8.44 1.79 -14.31
CA ASP A 149 -9.05 2.96 -13.69
C ASP A 149 -9.18 4.07 -14.76
N ARG A 150 -10.05 5.03 -14.56
CA ARG A 150 -10.33 6.10 -15.53
C ARG A 150 -9.08 6.84 -16.01
N LEU A 151 -8.14 7.08 -15.13
CA LEU A 151 -6.85 7.72 -15.45
C LEU A 151 -5.68 6.72 -15.60
N VAL A 152 -5.97 5.43 -15.55
CA VAL A 152 -5.02 4.34 -15.79
C VAL A 152 -5.67 3.31 -16.74
N PRO A 153 -5.96 3.71 -18.00
CA PRO A 153 -6.46 2.78 -19.01
C PRO A 153 -5.38 1.73 -19.35
N LEU A 154 -5.84 0.54 -19.77
CA LEU A 154 -4.99 -0.59 -20.15
C LEU A 154 -5.06 -0.81 -21.66
N ASP A 155 -4.91 0.23 -22.43
CA ASP A 155 -4.97 0.20 -23.87
C ASP A 155 -3.70 -0.39 -24.52
N PRO A 156 -3.68 -0.59 -25.85
CA PRO A 156 -2.54 -1.14 -26.56
C PRO A 156 -1.23 -0.35 -26.37
N LYS A 157 -1.28 0.99 -26.24
CA LYS A 157 -0.10 1.83 -26.01
C LYS A 157 0.54 1.52 -24.68
N ILE A 158 -0.26 1.47 -23.60
CA ILE A 158 0.20 1.17 -22.25
C ILE A 158 0.72 -0.27 -22.16
N LYS A 159 0.01 -1.20 -22.78
CA LYS A 159 0.44 -2.60 -22.82
C LYS A 159 1.78 -2.76 -23.55
N GLN A 160 1.94 -2.15 -24.71
CA GLN A 160 3.19 -2.18 -25.46
C GLN A 160 4.36 -1.63 -24.64
N GLN A 161 4.19 -0.46 -24.01
CA GLN A 161 5.23 0.13 -23.15
C GLN A 161 5.62 -0.79 -22.00
N ALA A 162 4.64 -1.44 -21.36
CA ALA A 162 4.92 -2.41 -20.31
C ALA A 162 5.68 -3.64 -20.83
N GLU A 163 5.29 -4.16 -22.00
CA GLU A 163 5.98 -5.28 -22.67
C GLU A 163 7.43 -4.93 -23.03
N GLU A 164 7.69 -3.74 -23.53
CA GLU A 164 9.05 -3.24 -23.84
C GLU A 164 9.94 -3.18 -22.59
N VAL A 165 9.39 -2.71 -21.45
CA VAL A 165 10.12 -2.63 -20.18
C VAL A 165 10.54 -4.02 -19.69
N VAL A 166 9.63 -4.99 -19.71
CA VAL A 166 9.93 -6.34 -19.21
C VAL A 166 10.79 -7.14 -20.17
N ALA A 167 10.66 -6.91 -21.47
CA ALA A 167 11.53 -7.50 -22.51
C ALA A 167 12.98 -7.02 -22.37
N LYS A 168 13.18 -5.70 -22.17
CA LYS A 168 14.51 -5.11 -21.96
C LYS A 168 15.21 -5.69 -20.72
N ALA A 169 14.45 -6.01 -19.67
CA ALA A 169 14.94 -6.63 -18.46
C ALA A 169 15.06 -8.16 -18.56
N ASN A 170 14.65 -8.78 -19.67
CA ASN A 170 14.51 -10.23 -19.83
C ASN A 170 13.70 -10.90 -18.73
N ALA A 171 12.71 -10.20 -18.15
CA ALA A 171 11.87 -10.65 -17.04
C ALA A 171 10.85 -11.71 -17.52
N LYS A 172 10.75 -12.85 -16.82
CA LYS A 172 9.91 -13.99 -17.22
C LYS A 172 8.73 -14.19 -16.25
N THR A 173 9.02 -14.25 -14.95
CA THR A 173 8.01 -14.47 -13.94
C THR A 173 7.24 -13.20 -13.58
N PRO A 174 6.04 -13.29 -13.00
CA PRO A 174 5.30 -12.11 -12.53
C PRO A 174 6.12 -11.23 -11.57
N LEU A 175 6.88 -11.82 -10.66
CA LEU A 175 7.73 -11.08 -9.72
C LEU A 175 8.86 -10.33 -10.43
N GLU A 176 9.56 -11.00 -11.38
CA GLU A 176 10.60 -10.34 -12.19
C GLU A 176 10.05 -9.20 -13.03
N LYS A 177 8.87 -9.39 -13.65
CA LYS A 177 8.19 -8.34 -14.42
C LYS A 177 7.83 -7.13 -13.55
N ALA A 178 7.24 -7.36 -12.36
CA ALA A 178 6.93 -6.29 -11.43
C ALA A 178 8.18 -5.56 -10.95
N ARG A 179 9.29 -6.28 -10.71
CA ARG A 179 10.59 -5.67 -10.38
C ARG A 179 11.12 -4.83 -11.54
N ALA A 180 11.07 -5.34 -12.76
CA ALA A 180 11.52 -4.59 -13.94
C ALA A 180 10.72 -3.29 -14.13
N ILE A 181 9.41 -3.34 -13.92
CA ILE A 181 8.53 -2.15 -13.93
C ILE A 181 8.92 -1.17 -12.83
N TYR A 182 9.08 -1.64 -11.60
CA TYR A 182 9.49 -0.81 -10.48
C TYR A 182 10.82 -0.11 -10.74
N GLU A 183 11.84 -0.87 -11.16
CA GLU A 183 13.18 -0.36 -11.47
C GLU A 183 13.15 0.66 -12.63
N HIS A 184 12.31 0.40 -13.65
CA HIS A 184 12.09 1.33 -14.74
C HIS A 184 11.51 2.66 -14.23
N VAL A 185 10.45 2.62 -13.44
CA VAL A 185 9.78 3.81 -12.90
C VAL A 185 10.74 4.61 -12.01
N VAL A 186 11.43 3.95 -11.08
CA VAL A 186 12.40 4.60 -10.18
C VAL A 186 13.55 5.27 -10.94
N SER A 187 13.95 4.69 -12.09
CA SER A 187 15.10 5.20 -12.88
C SER A 187 14.73 6.27 -13.90
N THR A 188 13.45 6.34 -14.31
CA THR A 188 13.04 7.18 -15.45
C THR A 188 12.08 8.31 -15.09
N VAL A 189 11.45 8.25 -13.92
CA VAL A 189 10.51 9.27 -13.46
C VAL A 189 11.16 10.11 -12.37
N THR A 190 11.08 11.43 -12.51
CA THR A 190 11.62 12.38 -11.53
C THR A 190 10.53 12.84 -10.57
N TYR A 191 10.80 12.84 -9.26
CA TYR A 191 9.88 13.41 -8.27
C TYR A 191 9.92 14.94 -8.33
N ASP A 192 9.01 15.53 -9.10
CA ASP A 192 8.93 16.95 -9.37
C ASP A 192 7.48 17.41 -9.44
N LYS A 193 7.17 18.46 -8.68
CA LYS A 193 5.84 19.07 -8.58
C LYS A 193 5.75 20.42 -9.29
N THR A 194 6.66 20.70 -10.20
CA THR A 194 6.63 21.95 -10.99
C THR A 194 5.77 21.78 -12.25
N GLY A 195 5.27 22.87 -12.76
CA GLY A 195 4.41 22.88 -13.95
C GLY A 195 2.98 22.40 -13.68
N GLN A 196 2.28 21.96 -14.73
CA GLN A 196 0.89 21.52 -14.69
C GLN A 196 0.75 20.05 -15.05
N GLY A 197 -0.37 19.44 -14.62
CA GLY A 197 -0.75 18.07 -14.98
C GLY A 197 -0.31 16.97 -14.02
N TRP A 198 0.69 17.22 -13.16
CA TRP A 198 1.14 16.26 -12.14
C TRP A 198 0.13 16.07 -11.00
N GLY A 199 0.26 14.98 -10.29
CA GLY A 199 -0.52 14.71 -9.06
C GLY A 199 -1.90 14.09 -9.30
N ARG A 200 -2.28 13.89 -10.57
CA ARG A 200 -3.53 13.23 -10.92
C ARG A 200 -3.38 11.71 -11.05
N GLY A 201 -2.14 11.23 -11.22
CA GLY A 201 -1.88 9.84 -11.56
C GLY A 201 -2.51 9.48 -12.90
N ASP A 202 -2.45 10.39 -13.86
CA ASP A 202 -2.80 10.13 -15.25
C ASP A 202 -1.61 9.41 -15.90
N ILE A 203 -1.83 8.17 -16.31
CA ILE A 203 -0.73 7.33 -16.79
C ILE A 203 -0.10 7.88 -18.08
N TYR A 204 -0.86 8.53 -18.95
CA TYR A 204 -0.30 9.12 -20.16
C TYR A 204 0.61 10.28 -19.84
N TYR A 205 0.16 11.20 -18.95
CA TYR A 205 1.00 12.27 -18.47
C TYR A 205 2.30 11.73 -17.84
N ALA A 206 2.16 10.74 -16.95
CA ALA A 206 3.29 10.17 -16.23
C ALA A 206 4.31 9.49 -17.16
N CYS A 207 3.85 8.76 -18.18
CA CYS A 207 4.69 8.10 -19.16
C CYS A 207 5.38 9.09 -20.13
N ASP A 208 4.65 10.12 -20.56
CA ASP A 208 5.14 11.05 -21.58
C ASP A 208 6.05 12.12 -20.97
N VAL A 209 5.67 12.69 -19.81
CA VAL A 209 6.43 13.77 -19.14
C VAL A 209 7.53 13.24 -18.22
N ARG A 210 7.37 12.04 -17.69
CA ARG A 210 8.31 11.34 -16.79
C ARG A 210 8.70 12.15 -15.56
N ARG A 211 7.73 12.87 -15.00
CA ARG A 211 7.87 13.58 -13.73
C ARG A 211 6.50 13.73 -13.07
N GLY A 212 6.50 13.92 -11.78
CA GLY A 212 5.28 14.10 -10.99
C GLY A 212 5.49 13.75 -9.54
N ASN A 213 4.39 13.49 -8.84
CA ASN A 213 4.42 13.07 -7.45
C ASN A 213 4.13 11.55 -7.31
N CYS A 214 3.88 11.09 -6.08
CA CYS A 214 3.63 9.68 -5.80
C CYS A 214 2.48 9.08 -6.64
N THR A 215 1.40 9.83 -6.95
CA THR A 215 0.28 9.31 -7.75
C THR A 215 0.71 9.01 -9.19
N ASP A 216 1.59 9.83 -9.76
CA ASP A 216 2.07 9.67 -11.13
C ASP A 216 3.03 8.47 -11.24
N PHE A 217 3.92 8.31 -10.25
CA PHE A 217 4.79 7.13 -10.15
C PHE A 217 3.98 5.84 -10.07
N HIS A 218 2.98 5.80 -9.17
CA HIS A 218 2.22 4.59 -8.94
C HIS A 218 1.16 4.33 -10.02
N ALA A 219 0.77 5.33 -10.81
CA ALA A 219 -0.04 5.12 -12.00
C ALA A 219 0.68 4.24 -13.03
N ILE A 220 1.99 4.48 -13.25
CA ILE A 220 2.79 3.65 -14.16
C ILE A 220 2.99 2.25 -13.57
N VAL A 221 3.41 2.15 -12.30
CA VAL A 221 3.61 0.84 -11.64
C VAL A 221 2.36 -0.03 -11.75
N ILE A 222 1.19 0.52 -11.36
CA ILE A 222 -0.08 -0.20 -11.35
C ILE A 222 -0.55 -0.52 -12.77
N GLY A 223 -0.51 0.47 -13.67
CA GLY A 223 -0.97 0.30 -15.04
C GLY A 223 -0.16 -0.73 -15.80
N TYR A 224 1.17 -0.70 -15.70
CA TYR A 224 2.02 -1.69 -16.35
C TYR A 224 1.87 -3.10 -15.77
N CYS A 225 1.77 -3.21 -14.43
CA CYS A 225 1.47 -4.50 -13.80
C CYS A 225 0.15 -5.10 -14.32
N ARG A 226 -0.94 -4.31 -14.27
CA ARG A 226 -2.27 -4.74 -14.72
C ARG A 226 -2.30 -5.07 -16.22
N ALA A 227 -1.64 -4.28 -17.06
CA ALA A 227 -1.55 -4.53 -18.51
C ALA A 227 -0.86 -5.85 -18.85
N LEU A 228 0.01 -6.34 -17.95
CA LEU A 228 0.70 -7.64 -18.06
C LEU A 228 0.02 -8.76 -17.25
N GLY A 229 -1.21 -8.54 -16.78
CA GLY A 229 -1.98 -9.54 -16.04
C GLY A 229 -1.53 -9.73 -14.58
N ILE A 230 -0.76 -8.79 -14.01
CA ILE A 230 -0.33 -8.81 -12.61
C ILE A 230 -1.30 -7.92 -11.82
N PRO A 231 -2.11 -8.48 -10.90
CA PRO A 231 -3.01 -7.68 -10.08
C PRO A 231 -2.21 -6.65 -9.28
N ALA A 232 -2.67 -5.39 -9.31
CA ALA A 232 -2.02 -4.30 -8.57
C ALA A 232 -3.07 -3.35 -8.01
N ARG A 233 -2.83 -2.83 -6.79
CA ARG A 233 -3.76 -1.95 -6.09
C ARG A 233 -3.08 -0.68 -5.60
N PHE A 234 -3.85 0.37 -5.55
CA PHE A 234 -3.49 1.69 -5.08
C PHE A 234 -3.95 1.87 -3.65
N SER A 235 -3.11 2.43 -2.80
CA SER A 235 -3.47 2.88 -1.46
C SER A 235 -3.04 4.32 -1.26
N ILE A 236 -3.81 5.07 -0.48
CA ILE A 236 -3.54 6.47 -0.20
C ILE A 236 -3.84 6.81 1.25
N GLY A 237 -3.06 7.72 1.80
CA GLY A 237 -3.19 8.20 3.15
C GLY A 237 -2.27 9.38 3.42
N LEU A 238 -1.74 9.47 4.63
CA LEU A 238 -0.90 10.58 5.06
C LEU A 238 0.51 10.09 5.41
N PRO A 239 1.56 10.81 4.98
CA PRO A 239 2.91 10.53 5.42
C PRO A 239 3.16 11.15 6.80
N LEU A 240 3.99 10.50 7.62
CA LEU A 240 4.52 11.09 8.83
C LEU A 240 6.02 11.38 8.65
N PRO A 241 6.57 12.44 9.24
CA PRO A 241 8.01 12.64 9.28
C PRO A 241 8.72 11.45 9.94
N VAL A 242 9.93 11.11 9.52
CA VAL A 242 10.71 10.01 10.11
C VAL A 242 11.01 10.27 11.59
N GLY A 243 11.31 11.54 11.93
CA GLY A 243 11.51 11.96 13.31
C GLY A 243 10.23 11.84 14.14
N ARG A 244 10.38 11.36 15.37
CA ARG A 244 9.27 11.25 16.33
C ARG A 244 8.94 12.62 16.90
N GLY A 245 7.68 12.82 17.33
CA GLY A 245 7.21 14.07 17.92
C GLY A 245 5.74 14.36 17.65
N LYS A 246 5.43 15.63 17.43
CA LYS A 246 4.09 16.09 17.07
C LYS A 246 4.17 17.20 16.02
N GLY A 247 3.13 17.37 15.24
CA GLY A 247 3.08 18.43 14.24
C GLY A 247 1.94 18.26 13.25
N GLU A 248 1.90 19.18 12.30
CA GLU A 248 0.96 19.18 11.19
C GLU A 248 1.48 18.26 10.05
N ILE A 249 0.57 17.53 9.44
CA ILE A 249 0.85 16.71 8.25
C ILE A 249 0.38 17.48 7.01
N LYS A 250 1.34 17.90 6.18
CA LYS A 250 1.06 18.65 4.95
C LYS A 250 1.02 17.71 3.74
N GLY A 251 -0.16 17.57 3.15
CA GLY A 251 -0.36 16.78 1.95
C GLY A 251 -0.62 15.30 2.23
N TYR A 252 -0.68 14.53 1.16
CA TYR A 252 -0.94 13.10 1.17
C TYR A 252 0.26 12.32 0.66
N HIS A 253 0.23 11.01 0.86
CA HIS A 253 1.12 10.05 0.23
C HIS A 253 0.33 8.85 -0.26
N CYS A 254 0.71 8.30 -1.40
CA CYS A 254 0.15 7.07 -1.92
C CYS A 254 1.26 6.06 -2.24
N TRP A 255 0.88 4.81 -2.33
CA TRP A 255 1.76 3.68 -2.62
C TRP A 255 1.00 2.60 -3.38
N ALA A 256 1.70 1.56 -3.77
CA ALA A 256 1.10 0.46 -4.49
C ALA A 256 1.47 -0.89 -3.87
N GLU A 257 0.69 -1.89 -4.21
CA GLU A 257 1.01 -3.29 -4.00
C GLU A 257 0.68 -4.04 -5.28
N PHE A 258 1.46 -5.07 -5.59
CA PHE A 258 1.14 -6.03 -6.63
C PHE A 258 1.04 -7.44 -6.04
N TYR A 259 0.37 -8.33 -6.74
CA TYR A 259 0.15 -9.70 -6.27
C TYR A 259 0.81 -10.71 -7.20
N THR A 260 1.49 -11.69 -6.61
CA THR A 260 1.83 -12.93 -7.30
C THR A 260 1.40 -14.14 -6.49
N PRO A 261 1.06 -15.29 -7.14
CA PRO A 261 0.66 -16.49 -6.40
C PRO A 261 1.72 -16.98 -5.41
N GLU A 262 3.00 -16.76 -5.71
CA GLU A 262 4.14 -17.23 -4.92
C GLU A 262 4.40 -16.36 -3.70
N THR A 263 4.17 -15.06 -3.82
CA THR A 263 4.52 -14.10 -2.77
C THR A 263 3.32 -13.53 -2.02
N GLY A 264 2.11 -13.59 -2.61
CA GLY A 264 0.97 -12.82 -2.14
C GLY A 264 1.11 -11.33 -2.52
N TRP A 265 0.50 -10.44 -1.75
CA TRP A 265 0.62 -8.99 -1.95
C TRP A 265 2.02 -8.50 -1.56
N VAL A 266 2.68 -7.82 -2.49
CA VAL A 266 4.02 -7.25 -2.33
C VAL A 266 3.91 -5.73 -2.29
N PRO A 267 4.26 -5.08 -1.18
CA PRO A 267 4.26 -3.62 -1.08
C PRO A 267 5.39 -3.00 -1.91
N VAL A 268 5.10 -1.89 -2.58
CA VAL A 268 6.10 -1.11 -3.34
C VAL A 268 5.85 0.38 -3.21
N ASP A 269 6.94 1.15 -3.09
CA ASP A 269 6.89 2.60 -3.07
C ASP A 269 7.97 3.18 -4.00
N ALA A 270 7.65 3.26 -5.28
CA ALA A 270 8.57 3.73 -6.30
C ALA A 270 8.94 5.21 -6.11
N SER A 271 8.05 6.01 -5.56
CA SER A 271 8.30 7.44 -5.35
C SER A 271 9.23 7.71 -4.16
N GLU A 272 9.13 6.93 -3.08
CA GLU A 272 10.08 7.01 -1.97
C GLU A 272 11.46 6.45 -2.38
N ALA A 273 11.48 5.40 -3.17
CA ALA A 273 12.73 4.86 -3.73
C ALA A 273 13.47 5.86 -4.62
N ALA A 274 12.75 6.62 -5.44
CA ALA A 274 13.35 7.65 -6.29
C ALA A 274 13.93 8.83 -5.48
N LYS A 275 13.29 9.18 -4.35
CA LYS A 275 13.79 10.22 -3.44
C LYS A 275 14.94 9.74 -2.54
N ASN A 276 15.02 8.44 -2.28
CA ASN A 276 15.97 7.82 -1.35
C ASN A 276 16.67 6.63 -2.02
N PRO A 277 17.67 6.86 -2.87
CA PRO A 277 18.33 5.80 -3.67
C PRO A 277 18.91 4.66 -2.83
N ASP A 278 19.41 4.95 -1.63
CA ASP A 278 19.89 3.98 -0.64
C ASP A 278 18.82 3.02 -0.11
N LYS A 279 17.53 3.42 -0.20
CA LYS A 279 16.38 2.61 0.19
C LYS A 279 15.65 1.97 -1.00
N ARG A 280 16.22 2.05 -2.21
CA ARG A 280 15.59 1.49 -3.42
C ARG A 280 15.24 0.01 -3.28
N ALA A 281 16.16 -0.79 -2.78
CA ALA A 281 15.91 -2.22 -2.56
C ALA A 281 14.86 -2.46 -1.47
N TYR A 282 14.83 -1.63 -0.44
CA TYR A 282 13.85 -1.70 0.65
C TYR A 282 12.43 -1.47 0.16
N PHE A 283 12.19 -0.42 -0.62
CA PHE A 283 10.85 -0.07 -1.10
C PHE A 283 10.30 -0.97 -2.21
N PHE A 284 11.03 -2.01 -2.57
CA PHE A 284 10.50 -3.17 -3.30
C PHE A 284 10.32 -4.34 -2.34
N GLY A 285 9.16 -4.46 -1.75
CA GLY A 285 8.80 -5.47 -0.75
C GLY A 285 8.53 -4.87 0.63
N ALA A 286 8.55 -3.54 0.78
CA ALA A 286 8.30 -2.88 2.06
C ALA A 286 7.56 -1.55 1.94
N HIS A 287 6.73 -1.29 2.96
CA HIS A 287 6.28 0.05 3.33
C HIS A 287 6.70 0.30 4.78
N ASP A 288 7.27 1.47 5.06
CA ASP A 288 7.68 1.83 6.41
C ASP A 288 6.50 2.15 7.33
N GLU A 289 6.81 2.31 8.60
CA GLU A 289 5.85 2.64 9.65
C GLU A 289 5.46 4.13 9.70
N ASN A 290 6.03 4.98 8.83
CA ASN A 290 5.81 6.43 8.86
C ASN A 290 4.70 6.87 7.91
N ARG A 291 3.55 6.19 7.99
CA ARG A 291 2.35 6.47 7.19
C ARG A 291 1.10 6.01 7.90
N VAL A 292 -0.04 6.52 7.48
CA VAL A 292 -1.35 5.99 7.83
C VAL A 292 -2.16 5.82 6.56
N GLU A 293 -2.77 4.64 6.35
CA GLU A 293 -3.65 4.36 5.23
C GLU A 293 -5.07 4.80 5.56
N PHE A 294 -5.71 5.48 4.61
CA PHE A 294 -7.12 5.87 4.69
C PHE A 294 -7.97 5.03 3.74
N THR A 295 -7.62 5.00 2.45
CA THR A 295 -8.43 4.30 1.44
C THR A 295 -7.59 3.56 0.43
N ARG A 296 -8.22 2.54 -0.18
CA ARG A 296 -7.70 1.74 -1.29
C ARG A 296 -8.54 1.96 -2.54
N GLY A 297 -7.90 1.78 -3.68
CA GLY A 297 -8.53 1.89 -4.99
C GLY A 297 -8.61 3.31 -5.50
N ARG A 298 -8.97 3.38 -6.77
CA ARG A 298 -9.23 4.62 -7.50
C ARG A 298 -10.67 4.58 -8.03
N ASP A 299 -11.15 5.70 -8.56
CA ASP A 299 -12.53 5.87 -9.01
C ASP A 299 -13.53 5.46 -7.92
N VAL A 300 -13.32 6.03 -6.73
CA VAL A 300 -14.05 5.68 -5.51
C VAL A 300 -15.46 6.27 -5.55
N GLU A 301 -16.46 5.40 -5.54
CA GLU A 301 -17.85 5.80 -5.25
C GLU A 301 -18.02 5.85 -3.73
N LEU A 302 -18.56 6.95 -3.23
CA LEU A 302 -18.84 7.15 -1.81
C LEU A 302 -20.14 6.45 -1.40
N THR A 303 -20.36 6.32 -0.10
CA THR A 303 -21.60 5.75 0.45
C THR A 303 -22.20 6.72 1.47
N PRO A 304 -23.43 7.21 1.26
CA PRO A 304 -24.21 7.11 0.01
C PRO A 304 -23.46 7.73 -1.17
N LYS A 305 -23.88 7.36 -2.40
CA LYS A 305 -23.21 7.82 -3.62
C LYS A 305 -23.33 9.33 -3.78
N GLN A 306 -22.19 9.97 -4.07
CA GLN A 306 -22.11 11.38 -4.43
C GLN A 306 -22.81 11.64 -5.79
N ALA A 307 -23.26 12.87 -6.01
CA ALA A 307 -23.84 13.28 -7.28
C ALA A 307 -22.79 13.46 -8.38
N GLY A 308 -21.58 13.88 -8.00
CA GLY A 308 -20.45 14.02 -8.91
C GLY A 308 -19.88 12.67 -9.39
N PRO A 309 -18.87 12.70 -10.28
CA PRO A 309 -18.20 11.49 -10.75
C PRO A 309 -17.46 10.79 -9.60
N PRO A 310 -17.13 9.49 -9.75
CA PRO A 310 -16.27 8.79 -8.79
C PRO A 310 -14.99 9.55 -8.52
N LEU A 311 -14.58 9.61 -7.25
CA LEU A 311 -13.38 10.32 -6.84
C LEU A 311 -12.14 9.56 -7.32
N ASN A 312 -11.19 10.27 -7.92
CA ASN A 312 -9.93 9.67 -8.35
C ASN A 312 -9.22 8.95 -7.21
N TYR A 313 -9.28 9.52 -6.02
CA TYR A 313 -8.87 8.92 -4.74
C TYR A 313 -9.59 9.64 -3.59
N PHE A 314 -9.68 8.99 -2.42
CA PHE A 314 -10.42 9.55 -1.29
C PHE A 314 -9.54 9.56 -0.03
N VAL A 315 -8.84 10.67 0.20
CA VAL A 315 -7.98 10.91 1.38
C VAL A 315 -8.35 12.19 2.11
N TYR A 316 -9.11 13.05 1.45
CA TYR A 316 -9.55 14.34 1.97
C TYR A 316 -11.07 14.37 2.15
N PRO A 317 -11.60 15.20 3.05
CA PRO A 317 -13.02 15.47 3.11
C PRO A 317 -13.57 15.89 1.75
N TYR A 318 -14.76 15.41 1.41
CA TYR A 318 -15.49 15.77 0.20
C TYR A 318 -16.91 16.20 0.57
N ALA A 319 -17.36 17.31 0.04
CA ALA A 319 -18.72 17.80 0.29
C ALA A 319 -19.42 18.22 -1.00
N GLU A 320 -20.75 18.14 -0.98
CA GLU A 320 -21.62 18.63 -2.04
C GLU A 320 -22.74 19.50 -1.45
N ALA A 321 -22.97 20.64 -2.09
CA ALA A 321 -24.15 21.49 -1.88
C ALA A 321 -25.06 21.37 -3.10
N ASP A 322 -26.28 20.87 -2.94
CA ASP A 322 -27.22 20.53 -4.04
C ASP A 322 -26.54 19.71 -5.15
N GLY A 323 -25.75 18.71 -4.75
CA GLY A 323 -25.03 17.82 -5.67
C GLY A 323 -23.85 18.46 -6.41
N LYS A 324 -23.41 19.66 -6.04
CA LYS A 324 -22.23 20.34 -6.59
C LYS A 324 -21.11 20.34 -5.57
N PRO A 325 -19.86 20.07 -5.99
CA PRO A 325 -18.72 20.08 -5.08
C PRO A 325 -18.61 21.39 -4.32
N LEU A 326 -18.36 21.26 -3.01
CA LEU A 326 -18.11 22.36 -2.08
C LEU A 326 -16.71 22.21 -1.48
N ASP A 327 -15.89 23.25 -1.53
CA ASP A 327 -14.55 23.20 -0.98
C ASP A 327 -14.59 23.07 0.54
N VAL A 328 -13.83 22.12 1.07
CA VAL A 328 -13.70 21.85 2.51
C VAL A 328 -12.26 22.12 2.92
N ALA A 329 -12.08 23.06 3.86
CA ALA A 329 -10.79 23.25 4.47
C ALA A 329 -10.48 22.10 5.44
N ARG A 330 -9.20 21.71 5.52
CA ARG A 330 -8.77 20.56 6.31
C ARG A 330 -7.44 20.79 6.99
N MET A 331 -7.28 20.13 8.12
CA MET A 331 -6.01 20.10 8.87
C MET A 331 -5.80 18.67 9.39
N TYR A 332 -4.57 18.21 9.30
CA TYR A 332 -4.16 16.93 9.87
C TYR A 332 -2.99 17.14 10.81
N GLU A 333 -3.08 16.54 11.98
CA GLU A 333 -2.07 16.64 13.01
C GLU A 333 -1.76 15.24 13.56
N TYR A 334 -0.53 15.04 13.99
CA TYR A 334 -0.13 13.84 14.70
C TYR A 334 0.60 14.17 15.98
N SER A 335 0.54 13.25 16.93
CA SER A 335 1.33 13.27 18.15
C SER A 335 1.76 11.85 18.48
N ASP A 336 3.08 11.58 18.44
CA ASP A 336 3.60 10.27 18.79
C ASP A 336 3.31 9.92 20.25
N ILE A 337 2.98 8.66 20.47
CA ILE A 337 2.89 8.07 21.80
C ILE A 337 4.23 7.38 22.05
N THR A 338 5.03 7.96 22.95
CA THR A 338 6.24 7.32 23.45
C THR A 338 5.84 6.16 24.37
N ALA A 339 6.37 4.96 24.11
CA ALA A 339 6.28 3.89 25.10
C ALA A 339 6.97 4.39 26.39
N GLN A 340 6.22 4.39 27.47
CA GLN A 340 6.77 4.64 28.82
C GLN A 340 7.62 3.47 29.25
#